data_cd202c84c5b3741475f16e6544686353
#
_entry.id   cd202c84c5b3741475f16e6544686353
#
_cell.length_a   1.000
_cell.length_b   1.000
_cell.length_c   1.000
_cell.angle_alpha   90.00
_cell.angle_beta   90.00
_cell.angle_gamma   90.00
#
_symmetry.space_group_name_H-M   'P 1'
#
loop_
_entity.id
_entity.type
_entity.pdbx_description
1 polymer ?
#
loop_
_entity_poly.entity_id
_entity_poly.type
_entity_poly.pdbx_seq_one_letter_code
_entity_poly.pdbx_strand_id
1 'polypeptide(L)'
;QNYEISAGGKGLRVTTARLTDIFLEEAERGASCIELVTPGHYTRQIREALLSAKAQGLKLPVVYNSNAYELPETLRMLDGLVDIFLPDLKYFDSRLGEKYSGVSKYFEYASEAIRTMFAMTGPARLGDDGLLKRGMIIRHLVLPWQWRDSCRCLDWIHETFGDDVFVSVMNQYMPIYKACLHPEINRPLTTLEYQKVIRHADEIGITKGFMQVGKTAEAKFIPNFNGDHV
;
A
#
# COMPACT_ATOMS: atom_id res chain seq x y z
N GLN A 1 2.19 -12.37 -3.15
CA GLN A 1 2.98 -12.82 -1.99
C GLN A 1 2.06 -13.45 -0.93
N ASN A 2 1.03 -12.78 -0.51
CA ASN A 2 0.18 -13.15 0.63
C ASN A 2 -1.05 -14.02 0.25
N TYR A 3 -0.91 -14.92 -0.74
CA TYR A 3 -2.04 -15.70 -1.26
C TYR A 3 -2.66 -16.64 -0.22
N GLU A 4 -1.90 -17.10 0.77
CA GLU A 4 -2.39 -17.97 1.83
C GLU A 4 -3.46 -17.30 2.71
N ILE A 5 -3.30 -16.01 3.01
CA ILE A 5 -4.28 -15.24 3.79
C ILE A 5 -5.34 -14.62 2.88
N SER A 6 -4.98 -14.14 1.67
CA SER A 6 -5.92 -13.45 0.78
C SER A 6 -6.87 -14.41 0.06
N ALA A 7 -6.35 -15.51 -0.52
CA ALA A 7 -7.14 -16.51 -1.24
C ALA A 7 -7.38 -17.79 -0.43
N GLY A 8 -6.45 -18.13 0.46
CA GLY A 8 -6.50 -19.33 1.30
C GLY A 8 -7.36 -19.21 2.56
N GLY A 9 -7.79 -18.00 2.91
CA GLY A 9 -8.66 -17.75 4.07
C GLY A 9 -8.05 -18.10 5.43
N LYS A 10 -6.71 -18.17 5.51
CA LYS A 10 -6.03 -18.36 6.80
C LYS A 10 -6.18 -17.11 7.67
N GLY A 11 -6.57 -17.29 8.92
CA GLY A 11 -6.70 -16.23 9.91
C GLY A 11 -7.50 -16.65 11.12
N LEU A 12 -7.42 -15.86 12.18
CA LEU A 12 -8.20 -16.04 13.39
C LEU A 12 -9.41 -15.11 13.38
N ARG A 13 -10.56 -15.64 13.79
CA ARG A 13 -11.77 -14.81 13.93
C ARG A 13 -11.69 -14.03 15.24
N VAL A 14 -11.70 -12.71 15.14
CA VAL A 14 -11.72 -11.82 16.29
C VAL A 14 -13.01 -10.98 16.30
N THR A 15 -13.46 -10.60 17.51
CA THR A 15 -14.56 -9.64 17.69
C THR A 15 -14.03 -8.20 17.54
N THR A 16 -14.90 -7.24 17.32
CA THR A 16 -14.53 -5.81 17.29
C THR A 16 -13.92 -5.36 18.62
N ALA A 17 -14.46 -5.87 19.75
CA ALA A 17 -13.88 -5.62 21.08
C ALA A 17 -12.46 -6.17 21.19
N ARG A 18 -12.22 -7.43 20.77
CA ARG A 18 -10.87 -8.01 20.79
C ARG A 18 -9.91 -7.25 19.86
N LEU A 19 -10.37 -6.77 18.71
CA LEU A 19 -9.55 -5.93 17.83
C LEU A 19 -9.18 -4.60 18.49
N THR A 20 -10.08 -4.01 19.26
CA THR A 20 -9.78 -2.82 20.10
C THR A 20 -8.67 -3.11 21.10
N ASP A 21 -8.79 -4.24 21.84
CA ASP A 21 -7.79 -4.65 22.82
C ASP A 21 -6.42 -4.87 22.18
N ILE A 22 -6.37 -5.53 21.00
CA ILE A 22 -5.13 -5.74 20.24
C ILE A 22 -4.45 -4.40 19.92
N PHE A 23 -5.18 -3.38 19.49
CA PHE A 23 -4.60 -2.07 19.19
C PHE A 23 -3.98 -1.42 20.44
N LEU A 24 -4.60 -1.58 21.59
CA LEU A 24 -4.09 -1.06 22.86
C LEU A 24 -2.89 -1.87 23.37
N GLU A 25 -2.95 -3.19 23.29
CA GLU A 25 -1.84 -4.09 23.65
C GLU A 25 -0.59 -3.81 22.82
N GLU A 26 -0.73 -3.59 21.49
CA GLU A 26 0.40 -3.24 20.64
C GLU A 26 1.00 -1.87 21.02
N ALA A 27 0.17 -0.91 21.41
CA ALA A 27 0.66 0.36 21.92
C ALA A 27 1.45 0.19 23.23
N GLU A 28 0.98 -0.66 24.17
CA GLU A 28 1.67 -0.99 25.41
C GLU A 28 2.99 -1.73 25.17
N ARG A 29 3.06 -2.57 24.12
CA ARG A 29 4.28 -3.26 23.69
C ARG A 29 5.31 -2.33 23.02
N GLY A 30 4.96 -1.06 22.79
CA GLY A 30 5.85 -0.07 22.22
C GLY A 30 5.86 -0.04 20.69
N ALA A 31 4.80 -0.49 20.04
CA ALA A 31 4.64 -0.32 18.59
C ALA A 31 4.73 1.16 18.21
N SER A 32 5.29 1.46 17.04
CA SER A 32 5.40 2.83 16.52
C SER A 32 4.17 3.30 15.75
N CYS A 33 3.34 2.36 15.27
CA CYS A 33 2.09 2.62 14.56
C CYS A 33 1.20 1.37 14.57
N ILE A 34 -0.07 1.54 14.22
CA ILE A 34 -0.98 0.44 13.87
C ILE A 34 -1.07 0.38 12.35
N GLU A 35 -0.51 -0.66 11.73
CA GLU A 35 -0.61 -0.85 10.28
C GLU A 35 -1.72 -1.84 9.93
N LEU A 36 -2.70 -1.36 9.17
CA LEU A 36 -3.83 -2.13 8.64
C LEU A 36 -3.52 -2.54 7.21
N VAL A 37 -3.25 -3.83 6.98
CA VAL A 37 -2.84 -4.34 5.66
C VAL A 37 -4.04 -4.90 4.90
N THR A 38 -4.37 -4.29 3.78
CA THR A 38 -5.49 -4.63 2.89
C THR A 38 -6.84 -4.76 3.63
N PRO A 39 -7.20 -3.77 4.46
CA PRO A 39 -8.29 -3.90 5.43
C PRO A 39 -9.68 -3.61 4.86
N GLY A 40 -9.81 -3.27 3.57
CA GLY A 40 -11.04 -2.80 2.93
C GLY A 40 -12.27 -3.70 3.14
N HIS A 41 -12.07 -5.03 3.30
CA HIS A 41 -13.15 -5.97 3.57
C HIS A 41 -13.79 -5.81 4.96
N TYR A 42 -13.09 -5.18 5.91
CA TYR A 42 -13.48 -5.06 7.31
C TYR A 42 -13.62 -3.60 7.77
N THR A 43 -13.81 -2.67 6.85
CA THR A 43 -13.81 -1.21 7.12
C THR A 43 -14.75 -0.82 8.27
N ARG A 44 -15.96 -1.41 8.34
CA ARG A 44 -16.92 -1.10 9.41
C ARG A 44 -16.43 -1.54 10.78
N GLN A 45 -15.94 -2.77 10.88
CA GLN A 45 -15.42 -3.34 12.13
C GLN A 45 -14.15 -2.60 12.59
N ILE A 46 -13.28 -2.28 11.65
CA ILE A 46 -12.06 -1.49 11.92
C ILE A 46 -12.42 -0.10 12.40
N ARG A 47 -13.41 0.56 11.79
CA ARG A 47 -13.88 1.87 12.23
C ARG A 47 -14.36 1.84 13.67
N GLU A 48 -15.19 0.87 14.04
CA GLU A 48 -15.68 0.71 15.41
C GLU A 48 -14.53 0.47 16.39
N ALA A 49 -13.60 -0.44 16.07
CA ALA A 49 -12.45 -0.75 16.91
C ALA A 49 -11.52 0.45 17.08
N LEU A 50 -11.24 1.22 16.03
CA LEU A 50 -10.41 2.43 16.11
C LEU A 50 -11.08 3.53 16.94
N LEU A 51 -12.38 3.76 16.78
CA LEU A 51 -13.13 4.72 17.59
C LEU A 51 -13.06 4.34 19.07
N SER A 52 -13.27 3.05 19.40
CA SER A 52 -13.18 2.54 20.76
C SER A 52 -11.76 2.66 21.32
N ALA A 53 -10.74 2.28 20.56
CA ALA A 53 -9.35 2.37 21.01
C ALA A 53 -8.90 3.83 21.22
N LYS A 54 -9.26 4.74 20.31
CA LYS A 54 -8.97 6.18 20.46
C LYS A 54 -9.68 6.78 21.68
N ALA A 55 -10.91 6.38 21.96
CA ALA A 55 -11.64 6.79 23.19
C ALA A 55 -10.96 6.28 24.46
N GLN A 56 -10.25 5.15 24.40
CA GLN A 56 -9.48 4.56 25.50
C GLN A 56 -8.02 5.05 25.53
N GLY A 57 -7.63 6.01 24.68
CA GLY A 57 -6.32 6.67 24.77
C GLY A 57 -5.28 6.19 23.75
N LEU A 58 -5.64 5.43 22.74
CA LEU A 58 -4.73 5.08 21.63
C LEU A 58 -4.21 6.36 20.94
N LYS A 59 -2.89 6.57 20.98
CA LYS A 59 -2.20 7.73 20.39
C LYS A 59 -1.33 7.36 19.19
N LEU A 60 -1.17 6.07 18.92
CA LEU A 60 -0.34 5.62 17.79
C LEU A 60 -0.94 6.08 16.46
N PRO A 61 -0.10 6.49 15.50
CA PRO A 61 -0.55 6.75 14.14
C PRO A 61 -1.15 5.49 13.53
N VAL A 62 -2.24 5.65 12.79
CA VAL A 62 -2.89 4.57 12.05
C VAL A 62 -2.47 4.65 10.59
N VAL A 63 -1.88 3.57 10.10
CA VAL A 63 -1.41 3.41 8.73
C VAL A 63 -2.34 2.47 7.98
N TYR A 64 -2.83 2.89 6.82
CA TYR A 64 -3.74 2.12 5.97
C TYR A 64 -3.03 1.71 4.69
N ASN A 65 -2.66 0.43 4.60
CA ASN A 65 -1.94 -0.15 3.47
C ASN A 65 -2.92 -0.85 2.53
N SER A 66 -3.07 -0.34 1.31
CA SER A 66 -4.13 -0.70 0.38
C SER A 66 -3.60 -1.03 -1.02
N ASN A 67 -4.31 -1.91 -1.73
CA ASN A 67 -4.11 -2.12 -3.17
C ASN A 67 -4.77 -1.03 -4.04
N ALA A 68 -5.37 -0.03 -3.42
CA ALA A 68 -6.10 1.10 -3.99
C ALA A 68 -7.35 0.75 -4.83
N TYR A 69 -7.69 -0.52 -5.00
CA TYR A 69 -8.93 -0.92 -5.71
C TYR A 69 -10.11 -0.89 -4.73
N GLU A 70 -10.50 0.32 -4.34
CA GLU A 70 -11.50 0.57 -3.31
C GLU A 70 -12.45 1.70 -3.72
N LEU A 71 -13.66 1.69 -3.14
CA LEU A 71 -14.65 2.72 -3.37
C LEU A 71 -14.43 3.92 -2.43
N PRO A 72 -14.53 5.15 -2.94
CA PRO A 72 -14.37 6.38 -2.15
C PRO A 72 -15.26 6.46 -0.91
N GLU A 73 -16.51 6.02 -1.01
CA GLU A 73 -17.46 6.00 0.11
C GLU A 73 -17.01 5.07 1.24
N THR A 74 -16.36 3.94 0.92
CA THR A 74 -15.81 3.03 1.91
C THR A 74 -14.63 3.66 2.63
N LEU A 75 -13.73 4.32 1.90
CA LEU A 75 -12.59 5.03 2.48
C LEU A 75 -13.03 6.16 3.41
N ARG A 76 -14.02 6.98 2.99
CA ARG A 76 -14.53 8.09 3.80
C ARG A 76 -15.12 7.66 5.15
N MET A 77 -15.51 6.40 5.32
CA MET A 77 -15.91 5.87 6.63
C MET A 77 -14.78 5.94 7.68
N LEU A 78 -13.52 6.01 7.24
CA LEU A 78 -12.33 6.08 8.09
C LEU A 78 -11.77 7.51 8.21
N ASP A 79 -12.49 8.52 7.75
CA ASP A 79 -12.05 9.91 7.84
C ASP A 79 -11.79 10.32 9.29
N GLY A 80 -10.66 10.98 9.54
CA GLY A 80 -10.19 11.33 10.89
C GLY A 80 -9.65 10.17 11.73
N LEU A 81 -9.69 8.93 11.24
CA LEU A 81 -9.19 7.75 11.95
C LEU A 81 -7.84 7.25 11.42
N VAL A 82 -7.56 7.46 10.14
CA VAL A 82 -6.31 7.10 9.47
C VAL A 82 -5.42 8.33 9.36
N ASP A 83 -4.15 8.17 9.70
CA ASP A 83 -3.15 9.24 9.66
C ASP A 83 -2.28 9.16 8.39
N ILE A 84 -1.96 7.95 7.94
CA ILE A 84 -1.07 7.70 6.81
C ILE A 84 -1.70 6.67 5.89
N PHE A 85 -1.79 6.98 4.59
CA PHE A 85 -2.15 6.01 3.56
C PHE A 85 -0.93 5.50 2.81
N LEU A 86 -0.90 4.18 2.54
CA LEU A 86 0.10 3.49 1.72
C LEU A 86 -0.60 2.79 0.53
N PRO A 87 -1.18 3.53 -0.43
CA PRO A 87 -1.82 2.90 -1.58
C PRO A 87 -0.79 2.36 -2.58
N ASP A 88 -1.09 1.19 -3.17
CA ASP A 88 -0.38 0.69 -4.33
C ASP A 88 -1.03 1.20 -5.61
N LEU A 89 -0.33 1.97 -6.43
CA LEU A 89 -0.71 2.21 -7.82
C LEU A 89 0.00 1.17 -8.70
N LYS A 90 -0.71 0.11 -9.07
CA LYS A 90 -0.09 -1.07 -9.72
C LYS A 90 0.01 -0.95 -11.23
N TYR A 91 -1.00 -0.37 -11.88
CA TYR A 91 -1.11 -0.26 -13.34
C TYR A 91 -1.74 1.07 -13.72
N PHE A 92 -1.24 1.67 -14.79
CA PHE A 92 -1.90 2.78 -15.47
C PHE A 92 -2.86 2.24 -16.55
N ASP A 93 -2.41 1.25 -17.33
CA ASP A 93 -3.27 0.58 -18.30
C ASP A 93 -4.16 -0.46 -17.60
N SER A 94 -5.46 -0.18 -17.51
CA SER A 94 -6.42 -1.07 -16.85
C SER A 94 -6.50 -2.48 -17.47
N ARG A 95 -6.04 -2.67 -18.72
CA ARG A 95 -5.91 -4.00 -19.34
C ARG A 95 -4.87 -4.87 -18.62
N LEU A 96 -3.82 -4.26 -18.04
CA LEU A 96 -2.86 -5.00 -17.20
C LEU A 96 -3.51 -5.43 -15.88
N GLY A 97 -4.41 -4.62 -15.32
CA GLY A 97 -5.23 -4.98 -14.16
C GLY A 97 -6.10 -6.21 -14.43
N GLU A 98 -6.77 -6.26 -15.58
CA GLU A 98 -7.55 -7.43 -16.02
C GLU A 98 -6.65 -8.65 -16.21
N LYS A 99 -5.52 -8.46 -16.90
CA LYS A 99 -4.59 -9.55 -17.24
C LYS A 99 -3.92 -10.19 -16.03
N TYR A 100 -3.38 -9.38 -15.10
CA TYR A 100 -2.54 -9.88 -14.02
C TYR A 100 -3.25 -9.97 -12.66
N SER A 101 -4.31 -9.20 -12.47
CA SER A 101 -5.05 -9.14 -11.20
C SER A 101 -6.52 -9.59 -11.32
N GLY A 102 -7.03 -9.79 -12.54
CA GLY A 102 -8.42 -10.19 -12.78
C GLY A 102 -9.43 -9.10 -12.40
N VAL A 103 -9.03 -7.83 -12.39
CA VAL A 103 -9.89 -6.70 -12.04
C VAL A 103 -9.99 -5.72 -13.21
N SER A 104 -11.22 -5.34 -13.55
CA SER A 104 -11.49 -4.37 -14.61
C SER A 104 -11.34 -2.93 -14.12
N LYS A 105 -11.00 -2.01 -15.03
CA LYS A 105 -10.94 -0.58 -14.74
C LYS A 105 -10.10 -0.24 -13.50
N TYR A 106 -8.97 -0.96 -13.33
CA TYR A 106 -8.12 -0.80 -12.15
C TYR A 106 -7.71 0.65 -11.93
N PHE A 107 -7.17 1.31 -12.99
CA PHE A 107 -6.65 2.66 -12.87
C PHE A 107 -7.73 3.67 -12.49
N GLU A 108 -8.92 3.54 -13.06
CA GLU A 108 -10.06 4.42 -12.79
C GLU A 108 -10.44 4.39 -11.31
N TYR A 109 -10.59 3.17 -10.73
CA TYR A 109 -10.87 3.01 -9.31
C TYR A 109 -9.69 3.42 -8.42
N ALA A 110 -8.48 2.99 -8.76
CA ALA A 110 -7.31 3.28 -7.95
C ALA A 110 -6.99 4.77 -7.91
N SER A 111 -7.09 5.47 -9.04
CA SER A 111 -6.84 6.91 -9.11
C SER A 111 -7.85 7.71 -8.30
N GLU A 112 -9.13 7.32 -8.31
CA GLU A 112 -10.18 7.96 -7.51
C GLU A 112 -10.00 7.68 -6.01
N ALA A 113 -9.67 6.43 -5.65
CA ALA A 113 -9.37 6.04 -4.27
C ALA A 113 -8.16 6.81 -3.72
N ILE A 114 -7.07 6.91 -4.49
CA ILE A 114 -5.85 7.63 -4.07
C ILE A 114 -6.13 9.13 -3.90
N ARG A 115 -6.90 9.77 -4.81
CA ARG A 115 -7.33 11.17 -4.63
C ARG A 115 -8.18 11.34 -3.37
N THR A 116 -9.06 10.37 -3.06
CA THR A 116 -9.87 10.39 -1.84
C THR A 116 -8.99 10.27 -0.59
N MET A 117 -8.01 9.36 -0.58
CA MET A 117 -7.04 9.20 0.51
C MET A 117 -6.25 10.50 0.74
N PHE A 118 -5.82 11.15 -0.35
CA PHE A 118 -5.14 12.45 -0.26
C PHE A 118 -6.05 13.54 0.31
N ALA A 119 -7.30 13.60 -0.11
CA ALA A 119 -8.26 14.57 0.43
C ALA A 119 -8.51 14.40 1.94
N MET A 120 -8.38 13.16 2.47
CA MET A 120 -8.56 12.85 3.89
C MET A 120 -7.35 13.24 4.75
N THR A 121 -6.12 13.13 4.24
CA THR A 121 -4.89 13.38 5.01
C THR A 121 -4.14 14.65 4.63
N GLY A 122 -4.33 15.14 3.41
CA GLY A 122 -3.60 16.28 2.85
C GLY A 122 -2.13 15.98 2.57
N PRO A 123 -1.31 17.03 2.37
CA PRO A 123 0.11 16.91 2.11
C PRO A 123 0.87 16.17 3.20
N ALA A 124 1.94 15.48 2.81
CA ALA A 124 2.81 14.73 3.72
C ALA A 124 3.48 15.62 4.75
N ARG A 125 3.37 15.26 6.03
CA ARG A 125 3.95 15.98 7.17
C ARG A 125 4.87 15.07 7.96
N LEU A 126 6.14 15.46 8.04
CA LEU A 126 7.14 14.80 8.88
C LEU A 126 7.12 15.39 10.29
N GLY A 127 7.40 14.55 11.29
CA GLY A 127 7.70 15.00 12.63
C GLY A 127 9.16 15.47 12.75
N ASP A 128 9.51 16.01 13.91
CA ASP A 128 10.88 16.43 14.23
C ASP A 128 11.87 15.26 14.21
N ASP A 129 11.37 14.05 14.37
CA ASP A 129 12.10 12.77 14.28
C ASP A 129 12.31 12.29 12.83
N GLY A 130 11.85 13.05 11.83
CA GLY A 130 11.93 12.70 10.41
C GLY A 130 10.94 11.61 9.97
N LEU A 131 10.09 11.10 10.85
CA LEU A 131 9.07 10.11 10.51
C LEU A 131 7.81 10.77 9.96
N LEU A 132 7.17 10.12 8.99
CA LEU A 132 5.88 10.56 8.46
C LEU A 132 4.81 10.45 9.56
N LYS A 133 4.15 11.55 9.90
CA LYS A 133 3.08 11.62 10.91
C LYS A 133 1.70 11.70 10.28
N ARG A 134 1.59 12.23 9.07
CA ARG A 134 0.33 12.37 8.33
C ARG A 134 0.62 12.47 6.83
N GLY A 135 -0.28 11.95 6.02
CA GLY A 135 -0.19 12.07 4.56
C GLY A 135 -0.18 10.74 3.84
N MET A 136 0.56 10.65 2.74
CA MET A 136 0.51 9.49 1.86
C MET A 136 1.88 9.13 1.28
N ILE A 137 2.14 7.83 1.15
CA ILE A 137 3.24 7.27 0.37
C ILE A 137 2.62 6.38 -0.70
N ILE A 138 2.63 6.83 -1.95
CA ILE A 138 2.15 6.01 -3.06
C ILE A 138 3.23 5.01 -3.44
N ARG A 139 2.88 3.72 -3.42
CA ARG A 139 3.81 2.65 -3.74
C ARG A 139 3.57 2.13 -5.14
N HIS A 140 4.64 1.89 -5.88
CA HIS A 140 4.60 1.30 -7.20
C HIS A 140 5.59 0.14 -7.31
N LEU A 141 5.10 -1.07 -7.61
CA LEU A 141 5.93 -2.24 -7.87
C LEU A 141 6.19 -2.37 -9.37
N VAL A 142 7.44 -2.21 -9.77
CA VAL A 142 7.83 -2.36 -11.19
C VAL A 142 7.75 -3.82 -11.59
N LEU A 143 7.01 -4.10 -12.67
CA LEU A 143 6.89 -5.43 -13.24
C LEU A 143 7.81 -5.62 -14.45
N PRO A 144 8.32 -6.84 -14.68
CA PRO A 144 9.06 -7.16 -15.89
C PRO A 144 8.25 -6.82 -17.15
N TRP A 145 8.90 -6.28 -18.18
CA TRP A 145 8.32 -5.81 -19.43
C TRP A 145 7.39 -4.59 -19.34
N GLN A 146 6.93 -4.21 -18.13
CA GLN A 146 5.92 -3.15 -17.95
C GLN A 146 6.53 -1.80 -17.52
N TRP A 147 7.83 -1.58 -17.71
CA TRP A 147 8.49 -0.34 -17.29
C TRP A 147 7.87 0.93 -17.90
N ARG A 148 7.29 0.85 -19.13
CA ARG A 148 6.60 2.01 -19.73
C ARG A 148 5.29 2.33 -19.03
N ASP A 149 4.56 1.32 -18.57
CA ASP A 149 3.35 1.52 -17.76
C ASP A 149 3.71 2.08 -16.38
N SER A 150 4.84 1.62 -15.82
CA SER A 150 5.41 2.19 -14.59
C SER A 150 5.72 3.68 -14.73
N CYS A 151 6.35 4.11 -15.84
CA CYS A 151 6.58 5.53 -16.11
C CYS A 151 5.26 6.32 -16.14
N ARG A 152 4.22 5.82 -16.80
CA ARG A 152 2.90 6.48 -16.83
C ARG A 152 2.24 6.57 -15.45
N CYS A 153 2.46 5.57 -14.58
CA CYS A 153 2.04 5.65 -13.18
C CYS A 153 2.74 6.82 -12.46
N LEU A 154 4.06 6.97 -12.67
CA LEU A 154 4.83 8.04 -12.06
C LEU A 154 4.46 9.41 -12.61
N ASP A 155 4.24 9.53 -13.94
CA ASP A 155 3.74 10.75 -14.57
C ASP A 155 2.43 11.20 -13.90
N TRP A 156 1.47 10.30 -13.78
CA TRP A 156 0.18 10.60 -13.15
C TRP A 156 0.32 11.01 -11.67
N ILE A 157 1.20 10.34 -10.91
CA ILE A 157 1.44 10.69 -9.50
C ILE A 157 2.00 12.11 -9.42
N HIS A 158 3.03 12.41 -10.20
CA HIS A 158 3.70 13.71 -10.20
C HIS A 158 2.77 14.84 -10.68
N GLU A 159 2.04 14.64 -11.79
CA GLU A 159 1.07 15.61 -12.31
C GLU A 159 -0.10 15.87 -11.34
N THR A 160 -0.49 14.87 -10.55
CA THR A 160 -1.65 14.99 -9.65
C THR A 160 -1.29 15.57 -8.30
N PHE A 161 -0.13 15.22 -7.74
CA PHE A 161 0.20 15.53 -6.34
C PHE A 161 1.51 16.29 -6.18
N GLY A 162 2.36 16.37 -7.20
CA GLY A 162 3.68 16.99 -7.10
C GLY A 162 4.48 16.46 -5.91
N ASP A 163 5.01 17.38 -5.10
CA ASP A 163 5.77 17.09 -3.89
C ASP A 163 4.91 16.95 -2.61
N ASP A 164 3.59 16.90 -2.73
CA ASP A 164 2.71 16.75 -1.57
C ASP A 164 2.65 15.32 -1.03
N VAL A 165 3.16 14.34 -1.78
CA VAL A 165 3.19 12.92 -1.40
C VAL A 165 4.61 12.36 -1.52
N PHE A 166 4.86 11.26 -0.81
CA PHE A 166 6.04 10.44 -1.08
C PHE A 166 5.73 9.37 -2.11
N VAL A 167 6.74 8.96 -2.87
CA VAL A 167 6.63 7.87 -3.86
C VAL A 167 7.61 6.76 -3.48
N SER A 168 7.15 5.51 -3.43
CA SER A 168 8.00 4.35 -3.21
C SER A 168 8.02 3.46 -4.45
N VAL A 169 9.14 3.49 -5.18
CA VAL A 169 9.34 2.64 -6.36
C VAL A 169 10.08 1.37 -5.96
N MET A 170 9.37 0.23 -6.08
CA MET A 170 9.83 -1.06 -5.56
C MET A 170 10.31 -1.97 -6.69
N ASN A 171 11.41 -2.71 -6.46
CA ASN A 171 11.97 -3.70 -7.38
C ASN A 171 11.84 -5.15 -6.86
N GLN A 172 11.07 -5.36 -5.79
CA GLN A 172 10.97 -6.65 -5.09
C GLN A 172 9.97 -7.62 -5.73
N TYR A 173 9.74 -7.52 -7.04
CA TYR A 173 8.85 -8.44 -7.74
C TYR A 173 9.40 -9.87 -7.72
N MET A 174 8.55 -10.82 -7.34
CA MET A 174 8.83 -12.26 -7.40
C MET A 174 7.79 -12.97 -8.28
N PRO A 175 8.20 -13.79 -9.26
CA PRO A 175 7.29 -14.55 -10.13
C PRO A 175 6.75 -15.78 -9.38
N ILE A 176 5.72 -15.59 -8.56
CA ILE A 176 5.07 -16.65 -7.78
C ILE A 176 3.58 -16.77 -8.13
N TYR A 177 2.91 -17.79 -7.59
CA TYR A 177 1.47 -18.04 -7.76
C TYR A 177 1.09 -18.16 -9.24
N LYS A 178 0.24 -17.28 -9.77
CA LYS A 178 -0.24 -17.30 -11.16
C LYS A 178 0.73 -16.66 -12.18
N ALA A 179 1.89 -16.20 -11.77
CA ALA A 179 2.87 -15.59 -12.69
C ALA A 179 3.28 -16.55 -13.81
N CYS A 180 3.29 -17.87 -13.56
CA CYS A 180 3.58 -18.89 -14.58
C CYS A 180 2.60 -18.89 -15.77
N LEU A 181 1.41 -18.30 -15.62
CA LEU A 181 0.44 -18.15 -16.70
C LEU A 181 0.75 -16.97 -17.64
N HIS A 182 1.73 -16.14 -17.28
CA HIS A 182 2.11 -14.92 -17.99
C HIS A 182 3.62 -14.90 -18.24
N PRO A 183 4.10 -15.51 -19.36
CA PRO A 183 5.54 -15.70 -19.62
C PRO A 183 6.37 -14.42 -19.50
N GLU A 184 5.80 -13.26 -19.86
CA GLU A 184 6.48 -11.97 -19.83
C GLU A 184 6.82 -11.49 -18.42
N ILE A 185 6.01 -11.86 -17.42
CA ILE A 185 6.27 -11.55 -16.01
C ILE A 185 6.73 -12.78 -15.19
N ASN A 186 6.83 -13.96 -15.82
CA ASN A 186 7.31 -15.18 -15.13
C ASN A 186 8.84 -15.19 -15.02
N ARG A 187 9.42 -14.09 -14.60
CA ARG A 187 10.85 -13.91 -14.36
C ARG A 187 11.09 -12.75 -13.38
N PRO A 188 12.23 -12.68 -12.73
CA PRO A 188 12.60 -11.50 -11.95
C PRO A 188 12.67 -10.23 -12.81
N LEU A 189 12.47 -9.09 -12.19
CA LEU A 189 12.74 -7.79 -12.79
C LEU A 189 14.25 -7.65 -13.04
N THR A 190 14.63 -7.13 -14.21
CA THR A 190 16.03 -6.83 -14.50
C THR A 190 16.44 -5.46 -13.96
N THR A 191 17.71 -5.32 -13.61
CA THR A 191 18.27 -4.03 -13.19
C THR A 191 18.05 -2.94 -14.25
N LEU A 192 18.18 -3.29 -15.54
CA LEU A 192 17.99 -2.34 -16.63
C LEU A 192 16.55 -1.82 -16.72
N GLU A 193 15.55 -2.69 -16.51
CA GLU A 193 14.14 -2.27 -16.52
C GLU A 193 13.86 -1.34 -15.35
N TYR A 194 14.35 -1.69 -14.16
CA TYR A 194 14.19 -0.84 -12.98
C TYR A 194 14.87 0.52 -13.14
N GLN A 195 16.11 0.54 -13.62
CA GLN A 195 16.86 1.77 -13.85
C GLN A 195 16.19 2.72 -14.85
N LYS A 196 15.47 2.19 -15.86
CA LYS A 196 14.67 3.02 -16.77
C LYS A 196 13.57 3.78 -16.03
N VAL A 197 12.90 3.12 -15.09
CA VAL A 197 11.83 3.74 -14.28
C VAL A 197 12.42 4.77 -13.31
N ILE A 198 13.54 4.45 -12.68
CA ILE A 198 14.20 5.41 -11.76
C ILE A 198 14.70 6.65 -12.52
N ARG A 199 15.33 6.46 -13.68
CA ARG A 199 15.76 7.60 -14.51
C ARG A 199 14.57 8.48 -14.92
N HIS A 200 13.46 7.87 -15.30
CA HIS A 200 12.24 8.60 -15.63
C HIS A 200 11.71 9.40 -14.43
N ALA A 201 11.72 8.81 -13.22
CA ALA A 201 11.34 9.50 -11.99
C ALA A 201 12.20 10.75 -11.74
N ASP A 202 13.52 10.64 -11.97
CA ASP A 202 14.45 11.75 -11.85
C ASP A 202 14.19 12.81 -12.92
N GLU A 203 13.97 12.40 -14.19
CA GLU A 203 13.70 13.29 -15.33
C GLU A 203 12.43 14.12 -15.15
N ILE A 204 11.38 13.56 -14.55
CA ILE A 204 10.12 14.29 -14.28
C ILE A 204 10.15 15.05 -12.95
N GLY A 205 11.21 14.93 -12.14
CA GLY A 205 11.43 15.73 -10.95
C GLY A 205 10.79 15.16 -9.66
N ILE A 206 10.61 13.85 -9.52
CA ILE A 206 10.19 13.23 -8.25
C ILE A 206 11.34 13.30 -7.25
N THR A 207 11.27 14.24 -6.30
CA THR A 207 12.31 14.48 -5.29
C THR A 207 12.02 13.77 -3.97
N LYS A 208 10.75 13.55 -3.62
CA LYS A 208 10.31 12.85 -2.41
C LYS A 208 10.04 11.38 -2.71
N GLY A 209 11.10 10.57 -2.82
CA GLY A 209 10.96 9.18 -3.20
C GLY A 209 11.86 8.21 -2.44
N PHE A 210 11.36 7.00 -2.23
CA PHE A 210 12.12 5.86 -1.73
C PHE A 210 12.41 4.94 -2.91
N MET A 211 13.67 4.91 -3.36
CA MET A 211 14.13 4.06 -4.44
C MET A 211 14.88 2.87 -3.84
N GLN A 212 14.43 1.65 -4.08
CA GLN A 212 15.11 0.47 -3.57
C GLN A 212 16.42 0.23 -4.33
N VAL A 213 17.51 0.05 -3.57
CA VAL A 213 18.83 -0.23 -4.12
C VAL A 213 19.21 -1.69 -3.83
N GLY A 214 19.71 -2.41 -4.83
CA GLY A 214 20.18 -3.80 -4.67
C GLY A 214 19.11 -4.87 -4.92
N LYS A 215 19.44 -6.13 -4.56
CA LYS A 215 18.54 -7.28 -4.69
C LYS A 215 17.65 -7.37 -3.45
N THR A 216 16.40 -6.92 -3.57
CA THR A 216 15.40 -6.92 -2.47
C THR A 216 14.31 -7.98 -2.65
N ALA A 217 14.29 -8.69 -3.78
CA ALA A 217 13.33 -9.76 -4.04
C ALA A 217 13.78 -11.08 -3.36
N GLU A 218 13.58 -11.19 -2.04
CA GLU A 218 13.89 -12.40 -1.27
C GLU A 218 12.67 -12.90 -0.51
N ALA A 219 12.49 -14.24 -0.47
CA ALA A 219 11.36 -14.88 0.21
C ALA A 219 11.31 -14.58 1.73
N LYS A 220 12.43 -14.21 2.33
CA LYS A 220 12.53 -13.86 3.78
C LYS A 220 11.69 -12.63 4.17
N PHE A 221 11.23 -11.80 3.20
CA PHE A 221 10.35 -10.68 3.46
C PHE A 221 8.86 -11.06 3.45
N ILE A 222 8.53 -12.34 3.27
CA ILE A 222 7.15 -12.84 3.42
C ILE A 222 6.97 -13.25 4.87
N PRO A 223 6.07 -12.61 5.65
CA PRO A 223 5.84 -12.97 7.05
C PRO A 223 5.31 -14.40 7.20
N ASN A 224 5.67 -15.06 8.28
CA ASN A 224 5.02 -16.31 8.70
C ASN A 224 3.67 -15.96 9.34
N PHE A 225 2.57 -16.33 8.70
CA PHE A 225 1.21 -16.09 9.20
C PHE A 225 0.77 -17.23 10.15
N ASN A 226 1.44 -17.36 11.29
CA ASN A 226 1.18 -18.42 12.28
C ASN A 226 0.26 -18.01 13.43
N GLY A 227 -0.14 -16.73 13.50
CA GLY A 227 -1.08 -16.23 14.51
C GLY A 227 -0.48 -16.04 15.90
N ASP A 228 0.85 -16.01 16.07
CA ASP A 228 1.53 -15.93 17.36
C ASP A 228 1.29 -14.62 18.14
N HIS A 229 0.56 -13.67 17.57
CA HIS A 229 0.34 -12.33 18.15
C HIS A 229 -1.15 -11.93 18.23
N VAL A 230 -2.10 -12.90 18.16
CA VAL A 230 -3.54 -12.61 18.16
C VAL A 230 -4.25 -13.17 19.40
#